data_5300ef663e3beb4b5417fb736c2558c5
#
_entry.id   5300ef663e3beb4b5417fb736c2558c5
#
_cell.length_a   1.000
_cell.length_b   1.000
_cell.length_c   1.000
_cell.angle_alpha   90.00
_cell.angle_beta   90.00
_cell.angle_gamma   90.00
#
_symmetry.space_group_name_H-M   'P 1'
#
loop_
_entity.id
_entity.type
_entity.pdbx_description
1 polymer ?
#
loop_
_entity_poly.entity_id
_entity_poly.type
_entity_poly.pdbx_seq_one_letter_code
_entity_poly.pdbx_strand_id
1 'polypeptide(L)'
;MYNWIKNRFVLSDEGTKTFIKGVFWTTWHYLSLMLPLSFVFLFLKEFMAKLKEPETITLDFWQYLVIAVVIYLVMYFIYALSYDSTYESVYSECKKRRITLAEKLRKLPLAFFGKKDLSDLTSTIMNDVNALEMIFSHAVPEIFAVAAMLVICAVALIIYNPLMAAALLWVAPFAGLLIYLSRKLQFKNFKHTYNAARVITEDIQEGLENIQEIKSYCEEESVCKALDDHSKFYEHSQIKGEFMSGVILNGAQIFLKLGLASVLIFGSILLAQDKLSVFDYLVYIVCASTIYSPIYLVLNNMTELFFLDVRLKRFKEMDDMEVQRGSTKFEPADYDIEFKNVDFYYNEEKQVLKKASFTAKQGEITALVGPSGSGKTTAAKLAARFWDIQGGTITLGGQDISRIDPETLLKNFSIVFQDVVLFNTSIRDNIRIGKRDATDEEILRAAKLANCDDFVQKLPQGYDTVIGENGDTLSGGERQRISIARAILKDAPIVLLDEATASLDVENESKIQQSISKLVQNKTVIIIAHRMRTIANADKVVVLQNGQVVETGSPAELKAKGGLFGKMLKLQEVN
;
A
#
# COMPACT_ATOMS: atom_id res chain seq x y z
N MET A 1 14.20 -3.97 25.92
CA MET A 1 12.81 -4.33 25.57
C MET A 1 12.20 -3.30 24.61
N TYR A 2 12.19 -2.00 24.94
CA TYR A 2 11.61 -0.94 24.09
C TYR A 2 12.15 -0.96 22.64
N ASN A 3 13.46 -0.86 22.43
CA ASN A 3 14.09 -0.87 21.09
C ASN A 3 13.87 -2.19 20.34
N TRP A 4 13.77 -3.31 21.06
CA TRP A 4 13.46 -4.59 20.44
C TRP A 4 12.02 -4.61 19.90
N ILE A 5 11.03 -4.14 20.68
CA ILE A 5 9.64 -4.04 20.24
C ILE A 5 9.54 -3.10 19.03
N LYS A 6 10.14 -1.90 19.11
CA LYS A 6 10.15 -0.92 18.03
C LYS A 6 10.68 -1.52 16.71
N ASN A 7 11.85 -2.15 16.76
CA ASN A 7 12.50 -2.70 15.57
C ASN A 7 11.82 -3.98 15.06
N ARG A 8 11.32 -4.83 15.98
CA ARG A 8 10.67 -6.09 15.64
C ARG A 8 9.35 -5.88 14.91
N PHE A 9 8.59 -4.88 15.36
CA PHE A 9 7.24 -4.59 14.87
C PHE A 9 7.18 -3.35 13.96
N VAL A 10 8.31 -2.71 13.69
CA VAL A 10 8.40 -1.52 12.80
C VAL A 10 7.45 -0.41 13.25
N LEU A 11 7.39 -0.15 14.57
CA LEU A 11 6.55 0.87 15.17
C LEU A 11 7.26 2.22 15.27
N SER A 12 6.48 3.31 15.28
CA SER A 12 6.99 4.62 15.66
C SER A 12 7.35 4.69 17.16
N ASP A 13 8.03 5.74 17.59
CA ASP A 13 8.33 5.92 19.02
C ASP A 13 7.06 6.10 19.85
N GLU A 14 6.08 6.80 19.32
CA GLU A 14 4.77 6.98 19.93
C GLU A 14 3.99 5.65 19.95
N GLY A 15 3.93 4.95 18.80
CA GLY A 15 3.31 3.64 18.66
C GLY A 15 3.90 2.59 19.60
N THR A 16 5.22 2.62 19.84
CA THR A 16 5.86 1.71 20.79
C THR A 16 5.45 1.98 22.23
N LYS A 17 5.34 3.24 22.65
CA LYS A 17 4.88 3.61 24.00
C LYS A 17 3.43 3.20 24.23
N THR A 18 2.56 3.50 23.26
CA THR A 18 1.13 3.15 23.35
C THR A 18 0.91 1.65 23.31
N PHE A 19 1.69 0.92 22.51
CA PHE A 19 1.67 -0.56 22.50
C PHE A 19 2.01 -1.14 23.89
N ILE A 20 3.07 -0.66 24.53
CA ILE A 20 3.46 -1.12 25.88
C ILE A 20 2.37 -0.81 26.90
N LYS A 21 1.75 0.38 26.81
CA LYS A 21 0.61 0.77 27.65
C LYS A 21 -0.59 -0.16 27.40
N GLY A 22 -0.87 -0.50 26.13
CA GLY A 22 -1.91 -1.44 25.74
C GLY A 22 -1.69 -2.82 26.36
N VAL A 23 -0.51 -3.39 26.21
CA VAL A 23 -0.13 -4.69 26.82
C VAL A 23 -0.30 -4.65 28.34
N PHE A 24 0.10 -3.56 29.01
CA PHE A 24 -0.05 -3.40 30.45
C PHE A 24 -1.52 -3.45 30.88
N TRP A 25 -2.39 -2.64 30.27
CA TRP A 25 -3.81 -2.63 30.63
C TRP A 25 -4.54 -3.91 30.24
N THR A 26 -4.17 -4.53 29.12
CA THR A 26 -4.69 -5.84 28.71
C THR A 26 -4.29 -6.93 29.71
N THR A 27 -3.07 -6.88 30.24
CA THR A 27 -2.64 -7.81 31.32
C THR A 27 -3.50 -7.64 32.56
N TRP A 28 -3.74 -6.41 32.99
CA TRP A 28 -4.65 -6.13 34.11
C TRP A 28 -6.09 -6.56 33.82
N HIS A 29 -6.56 -6.43 32.59
CA HIS A 29 -7.86 -6.93 32.19
C HIS A 29 -7.95 -8.45 32.37
N TYR A 30 -6.99 -9.21 31.85
CA TYR A 30 -6.98 -10.68 32.03
C TYR A 30 -6.84 -11.10 33.49
N LEU A 31 -6.06 -10.39 34.30
CA LEU A 31 -6.00 -10.62 35.73
C LEU A 31 -7.33 -10.31 36.44
N SER A 32 -8.02 -9.25 36.02
CA SER A 32 -9.32 -8.90 36.58
C SER A 32 -10.41 -9.97 36.35
N LEU A 33 -10.28 -10.76 35.26
CA LEU A 33 -11.15 -11.92 35.01
C LEU A 33 -11.03 -13.02 36.08
N MET A 34 -9.98 -12.99 36.91
CA MET A 34 -9.83 -13.90 38.04
C MET A 34 -10.60 -13.42 39.29
N LEU A 35 -11.04 -12.15 39.33
CA LEU A 35 -11.79 -11.61 40.51
C LEU A 35 -13.11 -12.31 40.76
N PRO A 36 -13.98 -12.58 39.76
CA PRO A 36 -15.20 -13.36 39.97
C PRO A 36 -14.91 -14.77 40.48
N LEU A 37 -13.84 -15.40 40.00
CA LEU A 37 -13.41 -16.71 40.45
C LEU A 37 -12.97 -16.69 41.93
N SER A 38 -12.18 -15.69 42.31
CA SER A 38 -11.76 -15.48 43.72
C SER A 38 -12.96 -15.22 44.62
N PHE A 39 -13.95 -14.49 44.11
CA PHE A 39 -15.22 -14.25 44.83
C PHE A 39 -16.00 -15.55 45.07
N VAL A 40 -16.12 -16.41 44.05
CA VAL A 40 -16.75 -17.74 44.19
C VAL A 40 -16.01 -18.60 45.22
N PHE A 41 -14.66 -18.54 45.25
CA PHE A 41 -13.90 -19.29 46.27
C PHE A 41 -14.12 -18.77 47.69
N LEU A 42 -14.21 -17.48 47.90
CA LEU A 42 -14.54 -16.89 49.18
C LEU A 42 -15.93 -17.35 49.66
N PHE A 43 -16.91 -17.29 48.76
CA PHE A 43 -18.26 -17.79 49.04
C PHE A 43 -18.28 -19.29 49.40
N LEU A 44 -17.61 -20.13 48.56
CA LEU A 44 -17.54 -21.58 48.81
C LEU A 44 -16.86 -21.90 50.13
N LYS A 45 -15.78 -21.20 50.50
CA LYS A 45 -15.09 -21.38 51.78
C LYS A 45 -15.99 -21.10 52.95
N GLU A 46 -16.71 -19.98 52.91
CA GLU A 46 -17.65 -19.59 53.97
C GLU A 46 -18.83 -20.55 54.03
N PHE A 47 -19.41 -20.93 52.90
CA PHE A 47 -20.50 -21.88 52.79
C PHE A 47 -20.11 -23.25 53.38
N MET A 48 -18.94 -23.80 53.05
CA MET A 48 -18.46 -25.08 53.57
C MET A 48 -18.16 -25.03 55.07
N ALA A 49 -17.69 -23.89 55.60
CA ALA A 49 -17.50 -23.72 57.03
C ALA A 49 -18.83 -23.76 57.78
N LYS A 50 -19.85 -23.09 57.24
CA LYS A 50 -21.20 -23.04 57.84
C LYS A 50 -21.99 -24.34 57.68
N LEU A 51 -21.69 -25.18 56.69
CA LEU A 51 -22.28 -26.53 56.60
C LEU A 51 -21.90 -27.45 57.77
N LYS A 52 -20.78 -27.17 58.44
CA LYS A 52 -20.35 -27.92 59.62
C LYS A 52 -21.08 -27.47 60.91
N GLU A 53 -21.61 -26.24 60.91
CA GLU A 53 -22.34 -25.64 62.03
C GLU A 53 -23.66 -24.99 61.55
N PRO A 54 -24.74 -25.75 61.30
CA PRO A 54 -25.94 -25.28 60.58
C PRO A 54 -26.69 -24.11 61.25
N GLU A 55 -26.56 -23.94 62.57
CA GLU A 55 -27.27 -22.88 63.30
C GLU A 55 -26.72 -21.45 63.02
N THR A 56 -25.62 -21.32 62.36
CA THR A 56 -24.95 -20.03 62.09
C THR A 56 -25.09 -19.54 60.66
N ILE A 57 -25.97 -20.14 59.83
CA ILE A 57 -26.09 -19.74 58.37
C ILE A 57 -26.90 -18.45 58.25
N THR A 58 -26.26 -17.33 58.49
CA THR A 58 -26.73 -16.02 58.02
C THR A 58 -25.80 -15.54 56.89
N LEU A 59 -26.09 -16.00 55.68
CA LEU A 59 -25.46 -15.41 54.49
C LEU A 59 -26.13 -14.04 54.25
N ASP A 60 -25.39 -12.97 54.44
CA ASP A 60 -25.91 -11.63 54.14
C ASP A 60 -25.87 -11.41 52.61
N PHE A 61 -26.99 -11.71 51.94
CA PHE A 61 -27.17 -11.55 50.50
C PHE A 61 -26.73 -10.18 50.00
N TRP A 62 -27.02 -9.14 50.78
CA TRP A 62 -26.68 -7.76 50.37
C TRP A 62 -25.17 -7.50 50.34
N GLN A 63 -24.39 -8.08 51.25
CA GLN A 63 -22.93 -7.96 51.25
C GLN A 63 -22.34 -8.62 50.00
N TYR A 64 -22.78 -9.83 49.64
CA TYR A 64 -22.31 -10.51 48.43
C TYR A 64 -22.73 -9.75 47.17
N LEU A 65 -23.93 -9.18 47.12
CA LEU A 65 -24.41 -8.36 46.02
C LEU A 65 -23.54 -7.12 45.83
N VAL A 66 -23.25 -6.40 46.93
CA VAL A 66 -22.40 -5.21 46.89
C VAL A 66 -20.98 -5.55 46.39
N ILE A 67 -20.37 -6.63 46.90
CA ILE A 67 -19.06 -7.11 46.46
C ILE A 67 -19.07 -7.44 44.96
N ALA A 68 -20.10 -8.15 44.49
CA ALA A 68 -20.24 -8.50 43.07
C ALA A 68 -20.34 -7.25 42.17
N VAL A 69 -21.12 -6.24 42.57
CA VAL A 69 -21.26 -4.96 41.86
C VAL A 69 -19.94 -4.21 41.85
N VAL A 70 -19.20 -4.16 42.94
CA VAL A 70 -17.89 -3.50 43.01
C VAL A 70 -16.89 -4.21 42.08
N ILE A 71 -16.83 -5.54 42.12
CA ILE A 71 -15.99 -6.34 41.22
C ILE A 71 -16.33 -6.02 39.77
N TYR A 72 -17.62 -6.00 39.40
CA TYR A 72 -18.06 -5.67 38.04
C TYR A 72 -17.62 -4.26 37.62
N LEU A 73 -17.80 -3.26 38.48
CA LEU A 73 -17.37 -1.88 38.16
C LEU A 73 -15.86 -1.76 38.00
N VAL A 74 -15.07 -2.44 38.84
CA VAL A 74 -13.61 -2.48 38.71
C VAL A 74 -13.20 -3.14 37.40
N MET A 75 -13.80 -4.28 37.06
CA MET A 75 -13.53 -4.97 35.77
C MET A 75 -13.91 -4.12 34.58
N TYR A 76 -15.08 -3.47 34.62
CA TYR A 76 -15.53 -2.58 33.56
C TYR A 76 -14.54 -1.42 33.32
N PHE A 77 -14.09 -0.80 34.42
CA PHE A 77 -13.13 0.31 34.32
C PHE A 77 -11.77 -0.13 33.76
N ILE A 78 -11.24 -1.27 34.22
CA ILE A 78 -9.99 -1.85 33.70
C ILE A 78 -10.15 -2.20 32.22
N TYR A 79 -11.30 -2.80 31.85
CA TYR A 79 -11.59 -3.13 30.45
C TYR A 79 -11.65 -1.89 29.56
N ALA A 80 -12.33 -0.83 29.99
CA ALA A 80 -12.40 0.42 29.26
C ALA A 80 -11.01 1.04 29.01
N LEU A 81 -10.13 1.04 30.02
CA LEU A 81 -8.74 1.50 29.88
C LEU A 81 -7.91 0.61 28.95
N SER A 82 -8.13 -0.70 28.99
CA SER A 82 -7.49 -1.64 28.06
C SER A 82 -7.93 -1.39 26.63
N TYR A 83 -9.25 -1.25 26.43
CA TYR A 83 -9.84 -0.98 25.12
C TYR A 83 -9.29 0.30 24.49
N ASP A 84 -9.40 1.42 25.21
CA ASP A 84 -8.92 2.72 24.77
C ASP A 84 -7.42 2.70 24.41
N SER A 85 -6.58 2.17 25.32
CA SER A 85 -5.12 2.13 25.09
C SER A 85 -4.69 1.17 24.00
N THR A 86 -5.49 0.18 23.64
CA THR A 86 -5.15 -0.78 22.58
C THR A 86 -5.68 -0.34 21.22
N TYR A 87 -7.00 -0.09 21.13
CA TYR A 87 -7.65 0.15 19.82
C TYR A 87 -7.40 1.54 19.27
N GLU A 88 -7.64 2.60 20.04
CA GLU A 88 -7.45 3.98 19.56
C GLU A 88 -6.01 4.21 19.11
N SER A 89 -5.06 3.70 19.90
CA SER A 89 -3.63 3.82 19.61
C SER A 89 -3.21 3.14 18.32
N VAL A 90 -3.70 1.91 18.08
CA VAL A 90 -3.37 1.12 16.88
C VAL A 90 -3.96 1.78 15.64
N TYR A 91 -5.22 2.23 15.69
CA TYR A 91 -5.85 2.91 14.56
C TYR A 91 -5.12 4.22 14.19
N SER A 92 -4.70 4.98 15.20
CA SER A 92 -3.89 6.20 14.99
C SER A 92 -2.55 5.89 14.32
N GLU A 93 -1.84 4.85 14.78
CA GLU A 93 -0.55 4.42 14.21
C GLU A 93 -0.72 3.92 12.76
N CYS A 94 -1.74 3.10 12.49
CA CYS A 94 -2.03 2.61 11.15
C CYS A 94 -2.43 3.73 10.19
N LYS A 95 -3.20 4.74 10.65
CA LYS A 95 -3.47 5.96 9.88
C LYS A 95 -2.17 6.68 9.51
N LYS A 96 -1.29 6.93 10.50
CA LYS A 96 0.02 7.57 10.26
C LYS A 96 0.85 6.75 9.26
N ARG A 97 0.83 5.44 9.39
CA ARG A 97 1.56 4.53 8.50
C ARG A 97 1.07 4.63 7.05
N ARG A 98 -0.26 4.61 6.82
CA ARG A 98 -0.83 4.80 5.48
C ARG A 98 -0.41 6.12 4.86
N ILE A 99 -0.45 7.22 5.63
CA ILE A 99 -0.01 8.54 5.17
C ILE A 99 1.48 8.53 4.83
N THR A 100 2.34 7.98 5.69
CA THR A 100 3.78 7.91 5.47
C THR A 100 4.13 7.10 4.21
N LEU A 101 3.46 5.97 3.99
CA LEU A 101 3.64 5.16 2.78
C LEU A 101 3.19 5.92 1.53
N ALA A 102 2.03 6.58 1.57
CA ALA A 102 1.53 7.39 0.46
C ALA A 102 2.48 8.57 0.13
N GLU A 103 3.00 9.26 1.16
CA GLU A 103 4.01 10.31 0.96
C GLU A 103 5.32 9.77 0.39
N LYS A 104 5.71 8.57 0.79
CA LYS A 104 6.89 7.93 0.22
C LYS A 104 6.68 7.58 -1.24
N LEU A 105 5.53 6.99 -1.60
CA LEU A 105 5.19 6.71 -3.00
C LEU A 105 5.25 7.98 -3.85
N ARG A 106 4.76 9.11 -3.36
CA ARG A 106 4.85 10.41 -4.05
C ARG A 106 6.28 10.83 -4.41
N LYS A 107 7.27 10.43 -3.60
CA LYS A 107 8.70 10.77 -3.78
C LYS A 107 9.49 9.73 -4.57
N LEU A 108 8.87 8.61 -4.93
CA LEU A 108 9.53 7.59 -5.76
C LEU A 108 9.63 8.07 -7.21
N PRO A 109 10.70 7.69 -7.93
CA PRO A 109 10.81 7.98 -9.35
C PRO A 109 9.68 7.31 -10.13
N LEU A 110 9.20 7.94 -11.22
CA LEU A 110 8.17 7.34 -12.07
C LEU A 110 8.60 5.99 -12.67
N ALA A 111 9.89 5.76 -12.80
CA ALA A 111 10.48 4.46 -13.16
C ALA A 111 9.98 3.30 -12.29
N PHE A 112 9.73 3.58 -11.03
CA PHE A 112 9.26 2.59 -10.07
C PHE A 112 7.87 2.05 -10.42
N PHE A 113 6.95 2.95 -10.81
CA PHE A 113 5.57 2.60 -11.16
C PHE A 113 5.46 1.81 -12.46
N GLY A 114 6.46 1.87 -13.33
CA GLY A 114 6.54 1.03 -14.54
C GLY A 114 7.13 -0.36 -14.31
N LYS A 115 7.78 -0.61 -13.15
CA LYS A 115 8.40 -1.89 -12.80
C LYS A 115 7.61 -2.71 -11.79
N LYS A 116 6.78 -2.07 -10.97
CA LYS A 116 5.94 -2.73 -9.96
C LYS A 116 4.48 -2.60 -10.33
N ASP A 117 3.77 -3.68 -10.11
CA ASP A 117 2.32 -3.71 -10.25
C ASP A 117 1.67 -2.74 -9.25
N LEU A 118 0.86 -1.84 -9.77
CA LEU A 118 0.14 -0.84 -8.97
C LEU A 118 -0.85 -1.50 -8.01
N SER A 119 -1.41 -2.66 -8.40
CA SER A 119 -2.33 -3.42 -7.56
C SER A 119 -1.62 -4.00 -6.33
N ASP A 120 -0.36 -4.48 -6.47
CA ASP A 120 0.47 -4.96 -5.34
C ASP A 120 0.77 -3.83 -4.34
N LEU A 121 1.08 -2.63 -4.82
CA LEU A 121 1.30 -1.44 -3.98
C LEU A 121 0.04 -1.03 -3.23
N THR A 122 -1.09 -0.99 -3.92
CA THR A 122 -2.38 -0.67 -3.32
C THR A 122 -2.77 -1.70 -2.29
N SER A 123 -2.60 -2.99 -2.59
CA SER A 123 -2.83 -4.10 -1.67
C SER A 123 -1.95 -3.99 -0.42
N THR A 124 -0.68 -3.62 -0.56
CA THR A 124 0.21 -3.43 0.60
C THR A 124 -0.27 -2.29 1.49
N ILE A 125 -0.68 -1.15 0.92
CA ILE A 125 -1.15 0.01 1.71
C ILE A 125 -2.50 -0.26 2.37
N MET A 126 -3.40 -0.95 1.69
CA MET A 126 -4.76 -1.20 2.20
C MET A 126 -4.84 -2.49 3.01
N ASN A 127 -4.54 -3.62 2.39
CA ASN A 127 -4.78 -4.94 3.00
C ASN A 127 -3.73 -5.31 4.04
N ASP A 128 -2.44 -5.07 3.77
CA ASP A 128 -1.39 -5.42 4.73
C ASP A 128 -1.43 -4.48 5.95
N VAL A 129 -1.76 -3.18 5.79
CA VAL A 129 -1.96 -2.27 6.94
C VAL A 129 -3.19 -2.65 7.75
N ASN A 130 -4.33 -3.03 7.10
CA ASN A 130 -5.52 -3.53 7.80
C ASN A 130 -5.20 -4.80 8.60
N ALA A 131 -4.43 -5.70 8.03
CA ALA A 131 -4.03 -6.92 8.72
C ALA A 131 -3.08 -6.64 9.90
N LEU A 132 -2.17 -5.66 9.78
CA LEU A 132 -1.38 -5.20 10.93
C LEU A 132 -2.25 -4.58 12.00
N GLU A 133 -3.24 -3.77 11.60
CA GLU A 133 -4.21 -3.17 12.52
C GLU A 133 -4.90 -4.25 13.36
N MET A 134 -5.40 -5.32 12.72
CA MET A 134 -6.03 -6.44 13.40
C MET A 134 -5.06 -7.20 14.31
N ILE A 135 -3.84 -7.47 13.86
CA ILE A 135 -2.84 -8.20 14.65
C ILE A 135 -2.40 -7.38 15.88
N PHE A 136 -2.19 -6.07 15.73
CA PHE A 136 -1.73 -5.22 16.83
C PHE A 136 -2.85 -4.80 17.78
N SER A 137 -4.11 -4.77 17.35
CA SER A 137 -5.25 -4.48 18.24
C SER A 137 -5.72 -5.70 19.04
N HIS A 138 -5.58 -6.91 18.48
CA HIS A 138 -6.09 -8.14 19.10
C HIS A 138 -4.97 -9.13 19.46
N ALA A 139 -4.28 -9.70 18.46
CA ALA A 139 -3.43 -10.86 18.67
C ALA A 139 -2.21 -10.58 19.56
N VAL A 140 -1.43 -9.54 19.24
CA VAL A 140 -0.13 -9.32 19.92
C VAL A 140 -0.29 -8.89 21.38
N PRO A 141 -1.15 -7.90 21.73
CA PRO A 141 -1.36 -7.54 23.13
C PRO A 141 -1.91 -8.69 23.96
N GLU A 142 -2.84 -9.48 23.41
CA GLU A 142 -3.42 -10.64 24.09
C GLU A 142 -2.38 -11.73 24.37
N ILE A 143 -1.51 -12.06 23.41
CA ILE A 143 -0.45 -13.05 23.63
C ILE A 143 0.45 -12.65 24.80
N PHE A 144 0.91 -11.39 24.85
CA PHE A 144 1.77 -10.92 25.93
C PHE A 144 1.00 -10.84 27.27
N ALA A 145 -0.23 -10.37 27.25
CA ALA A 145 -1.06 -10.22 28.44
C ALA A 145 -1.42 -11.57 29.06
N VAL A 146 -1.90 -12.52 28.24
CA VAL A 146 -2.24 -13.86 28.73
C VAL A 146 -1.00 -14.63 29.16
N ALA A 147 0.14 -14.50 28.47
CA ALA A 147 1.38 -15.10 28.91
C ALA A 147 1.81 -14.57 30.29
N ALA A 148 1.72 -13.26 30.52
CA ALA A 148 2.01 -12.66 31.82
C ALA A 148 1.03 -13.16 32.91
N MET A 149 -0.28 -13.17 32.61
CA MET A 149 -1.32 -13.71 33.50
C MET A 149 -1.07 -15.18 33.84
N LEU A 150 -0.76 -16.01 32.85
CA LEU A 150 -0.48 -17.44 33.06
C LEU A 150 0.74 -17.66 33.96
N VAL A 151 1.81 -16.86 33.81
CA VAL A 151 2.99 -16.94 34.70
C VAL A 151 2.59 -16.61 36.15
N ILE A 152 1.83 -15.52 36.34
CA ILE A 152 1.34 -15.12 37.70
C ILE A 152 0.46 -16.20 38.32
N CYS A 153 -0.52 -16.71 37.54
CA CYS A 153 -1.41 -17.78 38.02
C CYS A 153 -0.65 -19.08 38.30
N ALA A 154 0.30 -19.47 37.44
CA ALA A 154 1.11 -20.66 37.64
C ALA A 154 1.94 -20.57 38.91
N VAL A 155 2.60 -19.42 39.17
CA VAL A 155 3.36 -19.21 40.41
C VAL A 155 2.43 -19.31 41.65
N ALA A 156 1.28 -18.66 41.62
CA ALA A 156 0.32 -18.71 42.70
C ALA A 156 -0.17 -20.15 42.98
N LEU A 157 -0.52 -20.91 41.95
CA LEU A 157 -0.98 -22.30 42.07
C LEU A 157 0.13 -23.25 42.55
N ILE A 158 1.39 -23.04 42.11
CA ILE A 158 2.55 -23.83 42.58
C ILE A 158 2.82 -23.58 44.07
N ILE A 159 2.73 -22.33 44.51
CA ILE A 159 2.90 -21.99 45.95
C ILE A 159 1.79 -22.60 46.77
N TYR A 160 0.55 -22.65 46.25
CA TYR A 160 -0.61 -23.18 46.98
C TYR A 160 -0.57 -24.71 47.10
N ASN A 161 -0.42 -25.45 46.00
CA ASN A 161 -0.20 -26.90 46.00
C ASN A 161 0.57 -27.33 44.73
N PRO A 162 1.87 -27.66 44.81
CA PRO A 162 2.71 -27.94 43.64
C PRO A 162 2.30 -29.21 42.87
N LEU A 163 1.75 -30.23 43.53
CA LEU A 163 1.32 -31.46 42.88
C LEU A 163 0.10 -31.23 41.98
N MET A 164 -0.90 -30.52 42.53
CA MET A 164 -2.10 -30.16 41.78
C MET A 164 -1.81 -29.17 40.69
N ALA A 165 -0.89 -28.20 40.93
CA ALA A 165 -0.42 -27.27 39.89
C ALA A 165 0.27 -28.00 38.73
N ALA A 166 1.11 -29.01 39.02
CA ALA A 166 1.72 -29.84 38.00
C ALA A 166 0.67 -30.61 37.17
N ALA A 167 -0.34 -31.21 37.84
CA ALA A 167 -1.45 -31.93 37.20
C ALA A 167 -2.30 -31.01 36.27
N LEU A 168 -2.35 -29.70 36.57
CA LEU A 168 -3.09 -28.72 35.80
C LEU A 168 -2.26 -28.17 34.62
N LEU A 169 -0.98 -27.83 34.84
CA LEU A 169 -0.21 -27.00 33.92
C LEU A 169 0.58 -27.79 32.86
N TRP A 170 0.83 -29.11 33.06
CA TRP A 170 1.66 -29.90 32.14
C TRP A 170 1.20 -29.91 30.69
N VAL A 171 -0.11 -29.78 30.45
CA VAL A 171 -0.70 -29.80 29.10
C VAL A 171 -0.36 -28.55 28.28
N ALA A 172 -0.13 -27.40 28.92
CA ALA A 172 0.09 -26.12 28.23
C ALA A 172 1.40 -26.10 27.41
N PRO A 173 2.58 -26.52 27.94
CA PRO A 173 3.79 -26.61 27.16
C PRO A 173 3.69 -27.56 25.96
N PHE A 174 2.99 -28.71 26.13
CA PHE A 174 2.81 -29.68 25.05
C PHE A 174 1.89 -29.15 23.94
N ALA A 175 0.78 -28.47 24.30
CA ALA A 175 -0.08 -27.82 23.32
C ALA A 175 0.67 -26.70 22.56
N GLY A 176 1.48 -25.89 23.26
CA GLY A 176 2.36 -24.90 22.64
C GLY A 176 3.39 -25.50 21.69
N LEU A 177 4.02 -26.62 22.11
CA LEU A 177 4.97 -27.34 21.27
C LEU A 177 4.32 -27.88 19.99
N LEU A 178 3.10 -28.42 20.08
CA LEU A 178 2.35 -28.92 18.92
C LEU A 178 2.10 -27.80 17.89
N ILE A 179 1.64 -26.62 18.34
CA ILE A 179 1.47 -25.45 17.47
C ILE A 179 2.79 -24.99 16.89
N TYR A 180 3.86 -24.93 17.69
CA TYR A 180 5.17 -24.52 17.21
C TYR A 180 5.75 -25.44 16.13
N LEU A 181 5.60 -26.76 16.32
CA LEU A 181 6.05 -27.75 15.32
C LEU A 181 5.25 -27.68 14.02
N SER A 182 3.96 -27.34 14.10
CA SER A 182 3.08 -27.21 12.92
C SER A 182 3.35 -25.94 12.07
N ARG A 183 4.11 -24.95 12.59
CA ARG A 183 4.30 -23.64 11.95
C ARG A 183 4.76 -23.71 10.47
N LYS A 184 5.70 -24.60 10.15
CA LYS A 184 6.21 -24.74 8.77
C LYS A 184 5.13 -25.24 7.81
N LEU A 185 4.29 -26.15 8.28
CA LEU A 185 3.20 -26.71 7.52
C LEU A 185 2.09 -25.69 7.31
N GLN A 186 1.70 -24.97 8.36
CA GLN A 186 0.72 -23.88 8.28
C GLN A 186 1.20 -22.77 7.35
N PHE A 187 2.46 -22.35 7.44
CA PHE A 187 3.04 -21.35 6.56
C PHE A 187 3.05 -21.80 5.09
N LYS A 188 3.39 -23.06 4.80
CA LYS A 188 3.36 -23.61 3.45
C LYS A 188 1.95 -23.58 2.87
N ASN A 189 0.97 -24.02 3.64
CA ASN A 189 -0.44 -24.01 3.22
C ASN A 189 -0.96 -22.61 2.97
N PHE A 190 -0.69 -21.68 3.90
CA PHE A 190 -1.07 -20.28 3.73
C PHE A 190 -0.49 -19.67 2.44
N LYS A 191 0.82 -19.85 2.20
CA LYS A 191 1.46 -19.36 0.97
C LYS A 191 0.81 -19.93 -0.29
N HIS A 192 0.43 -21.20 -0.26
CA HIS A 192 -0.20 -21.88 -1.39
C HIS A 192 -1.60 -21.30 -1.66
N THR A 193 -2.43 -21.17 -0.63
CA THR A 193 -3.77 -20.59 -0.72
C THR A 193 -3.73 -19.11 -1.12
N TYR A 194 -2.78 -18.34 -0.54
CA TYR A 194 -2.58 -16.93 -0.88
C TYR A 194 -2.21 -16.73 -2.36
N ASN A 195 -1.29 -17.56 -2.88
CA ASN A 195 -0.93 -17.49 -4.30
C ASN A 195 -2.10 -17.87 -5.21
N ALA A 196 -2.89 -18.88 -4.84
CA ALA A 196 -4.08 -19.26 -5.61
C ALA A 196 -5.14 -18.14 -5.63
N ALA A 197 -5.37 -17.47 -4.50
CA ALA A 197 -6.27 -16.31 -4.43
C ALA A 197 -5.79 -15.15 -5.33
N ARG A 198 -4.47 -14.92 -5.37
CA ARG A 198 -3.87 -13.88 -6.21
C ARG A 198 -4.12 -14.15 -7.70
N VAL A 199 -3.94 -15.39 -8.16
CA VAL A 199 -4.20 -15.76 -9.56
C VAL A 199 -5.64 -15.45 -9.96
N ILE A 200 -6.63 -15.78 -9.12
CA ILE A 200 -8.04 -15.45 -9.39
C ILE A 200 -8.24 -13.93 -9.51
N THR A 201 -7.60 -13.15 -8.62
CA THR A 201 -7.70 -11.69 -8.67
C THR A 201 -7.10 -11.13 -9.97
N GLU A 202 -5.95 -11.67 -10.40
CA GLU A 202 -5.30 -11.33 -11.66
C GLU A 202 -6.21 -11.69 -12.86
N ASP A 203 -6.80 -12.89 -12.89
CA ASP A 203 -7.73 -13.33 -13.95
C ASP A 203 -8.97 -12.42 -14.07
N ILE A 204 -9.55 -12.07 -12.92
CA ILE A 204 -10.72 -11.17 -12.90
C ILE A 204 -10.33 -9.77 -13.40
N GLN A 205 -9.21 -9.24 -12.95
CA GLN A 205 -8.73 -7.93 -13.39
C GLN A 205 -8.44 -7.93 -14.89
N GLU A 206 -7.68 -8.91 -15.38
CA GLU A 206 -7.38 -9.08 -16.82
C GLU A 206 -8.66 -9.21 -17.65
N GLY A 207 -9.63 -10.01 -17.16
CA GLY A 207 -10.92 -10.18 -17.81
C GLY A 207 -11.74 -8.89 -17.90
N LEU A 208 -11.70 -8.05 -16.85
CA LEU A 208 -12.39 -6.76 -16.85
C LEU A 208 -11.68 -5.72 -17.72
N GLU A 209 -10.35 -5.66 -17.67
CA GLU A 209 -9.56 -4.74 -18.50
C GLU A 209 -9.70 -5.03 -20.00
N ASN A 210 -9.79 -6.31 -20.37
CA ASN A 210 -9.89 -6.76 -21.76
C ASN A 210 -11.31 -7.21 -22.16
N ILE A 211 -12.35 -6.76 -21.46
CA ILE A 211 -13.74 -7.22 -21.70
C ILE A 211 -14.23 -6.95 -23.12
N GLN A 212 -13.75 -5.87 -23.76
CA GLN A 212 -14.13 -5.52 -25.13
C GLN A 212 -13.55 -6.52 -26.13
N GLU A 213 -12.29 -6.89 -25.97
CA GLU A 213 -11.59 -7.89 -26.78
C GLU A 213 -12.22 -9.28 -26.60
N ILE A 214 -12.45 -9.68 -25.34
CA ILE A 214 -13.08 -10.97 -25.02
C ILE A 214 -14.42 -11.08 -25.73
N LYS A 215 -15.28 -10.04 -25.65
CA LYS A 215 -16.57 -10.02 -26.33
C LYS A 215 -16.45 -9.94 -27.84
N SER A 216 -15.51 -9.18 -28.39
CA SER A 216 -15.35 -9.01 -29.84
C SER A 216 -14.85 -10.27 -30.53
N TYR A 217 -14.10 -11.10 -29.82
CA TYR A 217 -13.61 -12.40 -30.32
C TYR A 217 -14.42 -13.60 -29.83
N CYS A 218 -15.53 -13.38 -29.07
CA CYS A 218 -16.40 -14.42 -28.51
C CYS A 218 -15.62 -15.45 -27.65
N GLU A 219 -14.68 -14.96 -26.83
CA GLU A 219 -13.83 -15.80 -25.96
C GLU A 219 -14.37 -15.92 -24.52
N GLU A 220 -15.62 -15.51 -24.25
CA GLU A 220 -16.20 -15.52 -22.91
C GLU A 220 -16.16 -16.91 -22.27
N GLU A 221 -16.46 -17.98 -23.07
CA GLU A 221 -16.48 -19.35 -22.56
C GLU A 221 -15.07 -19.82 -22.15
N SER A 222 -14.06 -19.45 -22.95
CA SER A 222 -12.65 -19.79 -22.69
C SER A 222 -12.16 -19.13 -21.41
N VAL A 223 -12.42 -17.83 -21.25
CA VAL A 223 -12.03 -17.05 -20.06
C VAL A 223 -12.77 -17.53 -18.81
N CYS A 224 -14.09 -17.74 -18.90
CA CYS A 224 -14.87 -18.27 -17.78
C CYS A 224 -14.40 -19.67 -17.36
N LYS A 225 -14.00 -20.52 -18.30
CA LYS A 225 -13.47 -21.85 -18.00
C LYS A 225 -12.12 -21.77 -17.26
N ALA A 226 -11.22 -20.90 -17.71
CA ALA A 226 -9.93 -20.69 -17.02
C ALA A 226 -10.16 -20.18 -15.59
N LEU A 227 -11.04 -19.20 -15.40
CA LEU A 227 -11.42 -18.68 -14.08
C LEU A 227 -12.05 -19.77 -13.19
N ASP A 228 -12.92 -20.62 -13.73
CA ASP A 228 -13.53 -21.76 -13.01
C ASP A 228 -12.47 -22.77 -12.55
N ASP A 229 -11.51 -23.12 -13.43
CA ASP A 229 -10.43 -24.04 -13.09
C ASP A 229 -9.50 -23.48 -11.99
N HIS A 230 -9.13 -22.20 -12.07
CA HIS A 230 -8.35 -21.52 -11.01
C HIS A 230 -9.16 -21.37 -9.71
N SER A 231 -10.46 -21.10 -9.81
CA SER A 231 -11.36 -21.02 -8.64
C SER A 231 -11.51 -22.38 -7.95
N LYS A 232 -11.65 -23.47 -8.67
CA LYS A 232 -11.66 -24.84 -8.12
C LYS A 232 -10.33 -25.18 -7.45
N PHE A 233 -9.21 -24.77 -8.05
CA PHE A 233 -7.89 -24.97 -7.43
C PHE A 233 -7.76 -24.20 -6.12
N TYR A 234 -8.22 -22.95 -6.08
CA TYR A 234 -8.27 -22.13 -4.86
C TYR A 234 -9.17 -22.76 -3.80
N GLU A 235 -10.40 -23.14 -4.16
CA GLU A 235 -11.36 -23.82 -3.29
C GLU A 235 -10.72 -25.06 -2.63
N HIS A 236 -10.14 -25.94 -3.44
CA HIS A 236 -9.46 -27.14 -2.93
C HIS A 236 -8.30 -26.81 -1.99
N SER A 237 -7.51 -25.80 -2.34
CA SER A 237 -6.39 -25.32 -1.52
C SER A 237 -6.88 -24.73 -0.19
N GLN A 238 -7.98 -23.97 -0.23
CA GLN A 238 -8.61 -23.37 0.96
C GLN A 238 -9.17 -24.46 1.88
N ILE A 239 -9.96 -25.39 1.35
CA ILE A 239 -10.54 -26.51 2.13
C ILE A 239 -9.42 -27.31 2.81
N LYS A 240 -8.36 -27.65 2.06
CA LYS A 240 -7.22 -28.39 2.60
C LYS A 240 -6.47 -27.59 3.68
N GLY A 241 -6.28 -26.29 3.47
CA GLY A 241 -5.64 -25.39 4.43
C GLY A 241 -6.44 -25.26 5.73
N GLU A 242 -7.75 -25.00 5.61
CA GLU A 242 -8.67 -24.89 6.74
C GLU A 242 -8.78 -26.22 7.54
N PHE A 243 -8.93 -27.34 6.83
CA PHE A 243 -8.99 -28.65 7.48
C PHE A 243 -7.72 -28.92 8.28
N MET A 244 -6.55 -28.66 7.68
CA MET A 244 -5.27 -28.92 8.35
C MET A 244 -5.05 -27.98 9.55
N SER A 245 -5.36 -26.70 9.41
CA SER A 245 -5.28 -25.73 10.51
C SER A 245 -6.27 -26.08 11.62
N GLY A 246 -7.51 -26.44 11.25
CA GLY A 246 -8.55 -26.85 12.17
C GLY A 246 -8.19 -28.09 12.97
N VAL A 247 -7.63 -29.12 12.32
CA VAL A 247 -7.19 -30.35 13.01
C VAL A 247 -6.08 -30.03 14.03
N ILE A 248 -5.13 -29.17 13.69
CA ILE A 248 -4.02 -28.80 14.58
C ILE A 248 -4.53 -27.99 15.77
N LEU A 249 -5.31 -26.93 15.51
CA LEU A 249 -5.81 -26.04 16.54
C LEU A 249 -6.82 -26.73 17.47
N ASN A 250 -7.80 -27.42 16.90
CA ASN A 250 -8.79 -28.18 17.70
C ASN A 250 -8.13 -29.36 18.40
N GLY A 251 -7.13 -30.02 17.78
CA GLY A 251 -6.31 -31.03 18.43
C GLY A 251 -5.58 -30.49 19.67
N ALA A 252 -4.97 -29.31 19.58
CA ALA A 252 -4.35 -28.64 20.73
C ALA A 252 -5.38 -28.29 21.81
N GLN A 253 -6.58 -27.83 21.42
CA GLN A 253 -7.68 -27.54 22.36
C GLN A 253 -8.17 -28.79 23.08
N ILE A 254 -8.38 -29.89 22.37
CA ILE A 254 -8.77 -31.18 22.96
C ILE A 254 -7.67 -31.67 23.92
N PHE A 255 -6.40 -31.52 23.53
CA PHE A 255 -5.27 -31.88 24.37
C PHE A 255 -5.23 -31.06 25.67
N LEU A 256 -5.53 -29.77 25.62
CA LEU A 256 -5.63 -28.93 26.82
C LEU A 256 -6.70 -29.46 27.82
N LYS A 257 -7.83 -30.03 27.33
CA LYS A 257 -8.86 -30.61 28.17
C LYS A 257 -8.39 -31.83 28.97
N LEU A 258 -7.31 -32.50 28.55
CA LEU A 258 -6.69 -33.59 29.32
C LEU A 258 -6.16 -33.08 30.68
N GLY A 259 -5.83 -31.79 30.79
CA GLY A 259 -5.45 -31.20 32.06
C GLY A 259 -6.58 -31.20 33.09
N LEU A 260 -7.84 -31.01 32.68
CA LEU A 260 -8.97 -31.18 33.59
C LEU A 260 -9.11 -32.64 34.04
N ALA A 261 -8.96 -33.59 33.11
CA ALA A 261 -9.00 -35.01 33.47
C ALA A 261 -7.86 -35.38 34.45
N SER A 262 -6.65 -34.88 34.25
CA SER A 262 -5.54 -35.13 35.19
C SER A 262 -5.79 -34.50 36.56
N VAL A 263 -6.36 -33.28 36.65
CA VAL A 263 -6.77 -32.67 37.93
C VAL A 263 -7.82 -33.52 38.63
N LEU A 264 -8.82 -34.04 37.92
CA LEU A 264 -9.85 -34.91 38.48
C LEU A 264 -9.27 -36.22 39.04
N ILE A 265 -8.42 -36.90 38.24
CA ILE A 265 -7.83 -38.19 38.63
C ILE A 265 -6.84 -37.99 39.79
N PHE A 266 -5.84 -37.14 39.66
CA PHE A 266 -4.83 -36.95 40.69
C PHE A 266 -5.41 -36.30 41.94
N GLY A 267 -6.35 -35.37 41.80
CA GLY A 267 -7.02 -34.73 42.93
C GLY A 267 -7.86 -35.71 43.72
N SER A 268 -8.59 -36.63 43.07
CA SER A 268 -9.34 -37.69 43.80
C SER A 268 -8.42 -38.65 44.55
N ILE A 269 -7.27 -39.02 43.99
CA ILE A 269 -6.26 -39.86 44.64
C ILE A 269 -5.71 -39.16 45.90
N LEU A 270 -5.33 -37.88 45.77
CA LEU A 270 -4.79 -37.10 46.90
C LEU A 270 -5.85 -36.86 47.99
N LEU A 271 -7.12 -36.67 47.61
CA LEU A 271 -8.23 -36.53 48.50
C LEU A 271 -8.45 -37.84 49.29
N ALA A 272 -8.43 -38.99 48.60
CA ALA A 272 -8.56 -40.31 49.24
C ALA A 272 -7.39 -40.65 50.17
N GLN A 273 -6.25 -39.99 50.05
CA GLN A 273 -5.08 -40.10 50.92
C GLN A 273 -5.03 -39.07 52.05
N ASP A 274 -6.09 -38.29 52.23
CA ASP A 274 -6.19 -37.16 53.18
C ASP A 274 -5.07 -36.10 53.01
N LYS A 275 -4.44 -36.04 51.83
CA LYS A 275 -3.39 -35.07 51.47
C LYS A 275 -3.91 -33.78 50.82
N LEU A 276 -5.19 -33.73 50.49
CA LEU A 276 -5.85 -32.61 49.86
C LEU A 276 -7.22 -32.38 50.52
N SER A 277 -7.57 -31.13 50.79
CA SER A 277 -8.91 -30.82 51.28
C SER A 277 -9.93 -30.84 50.12
N VAL A 278 -11.20 -31.11 50.46
CA VAL A 278 -12.31 -31.03 49.50
C VAL A 278 -12.40 -29.64 48.88
N PHE A 279 -12.15 -28.60 49.67
CA PHE A 279 -12.13 -27.21 49.18
C PHE A 279 -11.02 -26.99 48.16
N ASP A 280 -9.78 -27.39 48.44
CA ASP A 280 -8.66 -27.24 47.51
C ASP A 280 -8.90 -28.03 46.23
N TYR A 281 -9.48 -29.21 46.30
CA TYR A 281 -9.85 -29.99 45.13
C TYR A 281 -10.85 -29.25 44.22
N LEU A 282 -11.91 -28.65 44.81
CA LEU A 282 -12.88 -27.85 44.07
C LEU A 282 -12.23 -26.60 43.44
N VAL A 283 -11.31 -25.94 44.16
CA VAL A 283 -10.54 -24.79 43.62
C VAL A 283 -9.82 -25.20 42.36
N TYR A 284 -9.07 -26.32 42.37
CA TYR A 284 -8.33 -26.77 41.19
C TYR A 284 -9.23 -27.21 40.01
N ILE A 285 -10.40 -27.80 40.27
CA ILE A 285 -11.39 -28.14 39.24
C ILE A 285 -11.90 -26.87 38.54
N VAL A 286 -12.26 -25.85 39.31
CA VAL A 286 -12.76 -24.58 38.78
C VAL A 286 -11.64 -23.84 38.04
N CYS A 287 -10.41 -23.81 38.56
CA CYS A 287 -9.27 -23.28 37.86
C CYS A 287 -9.01 -24.01 36.52
N ALA A 288 -9.09 -25.35 36.51
CA ALA A 288 -8.92 -26.14 35.28
C ALA A 288 -10.02 -25.87 34.25
N SER A 289 -11.24 -25.58 34.67
CA SER A 289 -12.33 -25.26 33.74
C SER A 289 -12.16 -23.90 33.05
N THR A 290 -11.42 -22.97 33.64
CA THR A 290 -11.32 -21.58 33.19
C THR A 290 -9.98 -21.24 32.52
N ILE A 291 -8.84 -21.81 32.98
CA ILE A 291 -7.49 -21.43 32.55
C ILE A 291 -7.17 -21.83 31.11
N TYR A 292 -7.80 -22.87 30.57
CA TYR A 292 -7.50 -23.37 29.23
C TYR A 292 -8.05 -22.49 28.11
N SER A 293 -9.11 -21.71 28.32
CA SER A 293 -9.67 -20.81 27.33
C SER A 293 -8.70 -19.69 26.95
N PRO A 294 -8.08 -18.96 27.89
CA PRO A 294 -7.01 -18.00 27.53
C PRO A 294 -5.80 -18.65 26.86
N ILE A 295 -5.40 -19.86 27.28
CA ILE A 295 -4.29 -20.58 26.64
C ILE A 295 -4.63 -20.89 25.18
N TYR A 296 -5.84 -21.39 24.89
CA TYR A 296 -6.28 -21.65 23.53
C TYR A 296 -6.31 -20.38 22.68
N LEU A 297 -6.77 -19.25 23.24
CA LEU A 297 -6.77 -17.95 22.56
C LEU A 297 -5.36 -17.54 22.14
N VAL A 298 -4.36 -17.69 23.02
CA VAL A 298 -2.95 -17.44 22.68
C VAL A 298 -2.47 -18.36 21.56
N LEU A 299 -2.79 -19.66 21.64
CA LEU A 299 -2.38 -20.63 20.63
C LEU A 299 -2.99 -20.32 19.26
N ASN A 300 -4.25 -19.86 19.23
CA ASN A 300 -4.90 -19.39 18.01
C ASN A 300 -4.24 -18.14 17.45
N ASN A 301 -3.98 -17.15 18.28
CA ASN A 301 -3.34 -15.90 17.88
C ASN A 301 -1.88 -16.07 17.48
N MET A 302 -1.18 -17.11 17.96
CA MET A 302 0.19 -17.44 17.50
C MET A 302 0.24 -17.77 16.02
N THR A 303 -0.82 -18.32 15.43
CA THR A 303 -0.88 -18.59 14.00
C THR A 303 -0.84 -17.30 13.17
N GLU A 304 -1.52 -16.26 13.62
CA GLU A 304 -1.48 -14.93 13.00
C GLU A 304 -0.07 -14.31 13.02
N LEU A 305 0.69 -14.53 14.11
CA LEU A 305 2.08 -14.06 14.20
C LEU A 305 3.01 -14.71 13.18
N PHE A 306 2.73 -15.93 12.74
CA PHE A 306 3.56 -16.59 11.72
C PHE A 306 3.51 -15.85 10.37
N PHE A 307 2.42 -15.16 10.09
CA PHE A 307 2.22 -14.40 8.85
C PHE A 307 2.66 -12.92 8.97
N LEU A 308 2.79 -12.43 10.20
CA LEU A 308 3.24 -11.06 10.45
C LEU A 308 4.60 -10.77 9.81
N ASP A 309 5.55 -11.73 9.87
CA ASP A 309 6.89 -11.55 9.32
C ASP A 309 6.90 -11.27 7.81
N VAL A 310 6.01 -11.89 7.05
CA VAL A 310 5.88 -11.67 5.59
C VAL A 310 5.41 -10.24 5.32
N ARG A 311 4.40 -9.77 6.07
CA ARG A 311 3.86 -8.41 5.93
C ARG A 311 4.87 -7.34 6.34
N LEU A 312 5.55 -7.54 7.48
CA LEU A 312 6.59 -6.63 7.94
C LEU A 312 7.79 -6.56 6.97
N LYS A 313 8.11 -7.67 6.29
CA LYS A 313 9.15 -7.68 5.26
C LYS A 313 8.77 -6.79 4.07
N ARG A 314 7.51 -6.85 3.60
CA ARG A 314 7.02 -5.98 2.52
C ARG A 314 7.08 -4.50 2.92
N PHE A 315 6.69 -4.16 4.15
CA PHE A 315 6.84 -2.79 4.64
C PHE A 315 8.28 -2.32 4.67
N LYS A 316 9.22 -3.17 5.12
CA LYS A 316 10.64 -2.86 5.07
C LYS A 316 11.11 -2.64 3.64
N GLU A 317 10.73 -3.52 2.72
CA GLU A 317 11.05 -3.35 1.30
C GLU A 317 10.55 -2.01 0.76
N MET A 318 9.34 -1.59 1.13
CA MET A 318 8.83 -0.26 0.78
C MET A 318 9.58 0.88 1.49
N ASP A 319 9.94 0.71 2.77
CA ASP A 319 10.70 1.71 3.53
C ASP A 319 12.13 1.86 3.03
N ASP A 320 12.74 0.81 2.52
CA ASP A 320 14.11 0.78 2.01
C ASP A 320 14.22 1.26 0.55
N MET A 321 13.08 1.51 -0.13
CA MET A 321 13.10 2.04 -1.50
C MET A 321 13.76 3.40 -1.56
N GLU A 322 14.68 3.55 -2.49
CA GLU A 322 15.38 4.80 -2.71
C GLU A 322 14.44 5.86 -3.31
N VAL A 323 14.38 7.00 -2.66
CA VAL A 323 13.65 8.17 -3.14
C VAL A 323 14.60 9.12 -3.83
N GLN A 324 14.15 9.78 -4.91
CA GLN A 324 14.91 10.84 -5.53
C GLN A 324 15.05 12.01 -4.55
N ARG A 325 16.27 12.45 -4.35
CA ARG A 325 16.59 13.57 -3.47
C ARG A 325 17.23 14.70 -4.28
N GLY A 326 17.12 15.92 -3.78
CA GLY A 326 17.76 17.08 -4.39
C GLY A 326 17.51 18.36 -3.59
N SER A 327 18.13 19.46 -4.04
CA SER A 327 17.93 20.77 -3.47
C SER A 327 16.56 21.33 -3.85
N THR A 328 15.83 21.86 -2.89
CA THR A 328 14.58 22.62 -3.13
C THR A 328 14.85 24.06 -3.54
N LYS A 329 16.11 24.51 -3.43
CA LYS A 329 16.54 25.83 -3.95
C LYS A 329 17.08 25.64 -5.34
N PHE A 330 16.38 26.20 -6.33
CA PHE A 330 16.74 26.13 -7.74
C PHE A 330 16.43 27.48 -8.39
N GLU A 331 17.47 28.17 -8.81
CA GLU A 331 17.41 29.47 -9.50
C GLU A 331 18.33 29.38 -10.72
N PRO A 332 17.82 28.94 -11.87
CA PRO A 332 18.62 28.80 -13.07
C PRO A 332 18.93 30.18 -13.70
N ALA A 333 20.09 30.30 -14.33
CA ALA A 333 20.48 31.51 -15.07
C ALA A 333 19.65 31.68 -16.34
N ASP A 334 19.31 30.57 -16.99
CA ASP A 334 18.48 30.45 -18.19
C ASP A 334 17.71 29.12 -18.13
N TYR A 335 16.95 28.79 -19.15
CA TYR A 335 16.22 27.54 -19.27
C TYR A 335 16.73 26.64 -20.41
N ASP A 336 18.03 26.72 -20.69
CA ASP A 336 18.70 25.81 -21.63
C ASP A 336 18.77 24.40 -21.02
N ILE A 337 18.39 23.38 -21.80
CA ILE A 337 18.54 21.97 -21.42
C ILE A 337 19.68 21.38 -22.23
N GLU A 338 20.69 20.86 -21.54
CA GLU A 338 21.87 20.29 -22.22
C GLU A 338 22.09 18.83 -21.79
N PHE A 339 22.17 17.94 -22.76
CA PHE A 339 22.56 16.55 -22.63
C PHE A 339 24.04 16.39 -22.98
N LYS A 340 24.83 15.84 -22.06
CA LYS A 340 26.27 15.56 -22.22
C LYS A 340 26.57 14.10 -22.05
N ASN A 341 26.82 13.38 -23.16
CA ASN A 341 27.20 11.96 -23.19
C ASN A 341 26.27 11.10 -22.33
N VAL A 342 24.95 11.27 -22.44
CA VAL A 342 23.96 10.61 -21.62
C VAL A 342 23.80 9.16 -22.03
N ASP A 343 24.02 8.26 -21.05
CA ASP A 343 23.75 6.83 -21.13
C ASP A 343 22.52 6.49 -20.28
N PHE A 344 21.57 5.75 -20.86
CA PHE A 344 20.37 5.37 -20.16
C PHE A 344 19.83 3.99 -20.59
N TYR A 345 19.36 3.21 -19.59
CA TYR A 345 18.63 1.96 -19.76
C TYR A 345 17.51 1.82 -18.70
N TYR A 346 16.37 1.27 -19.12
CA TYR A 346 15.27 0.97 -18.18
C TYR A 346 15.55 -0.27 -17.34
N ASN A 347 16.26 -1.24 -17.94
CA ASN A 347 16.78 -2.45 -17.31
C ASN A 347 18.16 -2.74 -17.92
N GLU A 348 18.94 -3.60 -17.29
CA GLU A 348 20.33 -3.91 -17.71
C GLU A 348 20.43 -4.59 -19.10
N GLU A 349 19.30 -5.12 -19.61
CA GLU A 349 19.30 -5.89 -20.86
C GLU A 349 19.38 -5.01 -22.12
N LYS A 350 18.83 -3.78 -22.09
CA LYS A 350 18.73 -2.93 -23.29
C LYS A 350 19.04 -1.47 -23.00
N GLN A 351 20.17 -1.01 -23.50
CA GLN A 351 20.53 0.41 -23.46
C GLN A 351 19.70 1.20 -24.48
N VAL A 352 19.00 2.24 -24.00
CA VAL A 352 18.09 3.07 -24.80
C VAL A 352 18.77 4.31 -25.33
N LEU A 353 19.59 5.00 -24.51
CA LEU A 353 20.44 6.10 -24.96
C LEU A 353 21.92 5.74 -24.79
N LYS A 354 22.73 6.10 -25.79
CA LYS A 354 24.16 5.78 -25.86
C LYS A 354 24.94 7.06 -26.16
N LYS A 355 25.54 7.65 -25.11
CA LYS A 355 26.32 8.90 -25.20
C LYS A 355 25.57 10.01 -25.95
N ALA A 356 24.26 10.09 -25.72
CA ALA A 356 23.43 11.10 -26.39
C ALA A 356 23.83 12.51 -25.93
N SER A 357 24.10 13.40 -26.88
CA SER A 357 24.50 14.77 -26.60
C SER A 357 23.77 15.72 -27.52
N PHE A 358 23.03 16.67 -26.97
CA PHE A 358 22.35 17.75 -27.67
C PHE A 358 21.94 18.84 -26.67
N THR A 359 21.57 20.01 -27.21
CA THR A 359 21.10 21.15 -26.41
C THR A 359 19.77 21.64 -26.96
N ALA A 360 18.78 21.87 -26.08
CA ALA A 360 17.57 22.63 -26.39
C ALA A 360 17.68 24.01 -25.73
N LYS A 361 17.72 25.06 -26.52
CA LYS A 361 17.94 26.42 -26.02
C LYS A 361 16.66 27.14 -25.69
N GLN A 362 16.75 28.07 -24.76
CA GLN A 362 15.63 28.93 -24.39
C GLN A 362 15.16 29.77 -25.59
N GLY A 363 13.85 29.80 -25.80
CA GLY A 363 13.23 30.52 -26.91
C GLY A 363 13.24 29.75 -28.24
N GLU A 364 13.81 28.52 -28.28
CA GLU A 364 13.87 27.67 -29.47
C GLU A 364 12.95 26.45 -29.33
N ILE A 365 12.40 26.03 -30.47
CA ILE A 365 11.69 24.77 -30.62
C ILE A 365 12.66 23.69 -31.11
N THR A 366 13.02 22.75 -30.25
CA THR A 366 13.85 21.60 -30.58
C THR A 366 13.00 20.37 -30.85
N ALA A 367 13.00 19.86 -32.09
CA ALA A 367 12.27 18.67 -32.48
C ALA A 367 13.16 17.41 -32.38
N LEU A 368 12.71 16.41 -31.62
CA LEU A 368 13.33 15.08 -31.56
C LEU A 368 12.68 14.19 -32.62
N VAL A 369 13.46 13.72 -33.59
CA VAL A 369 13.01 12.86 -34.70
C VAL A 369 13.83 11.58 -34.78
N GLY A 370 13.27 10.56 -35.39
CA GLY A 370 13.95 9.27 -35.59
C GLY A 370 12.97 8.11 -35.68
N PRO A 371 13.45 6.92 -36.05
CA PRO A 371 12.62 5.70 -36.09
C PRO A 371 11.94 5.38 -34.74
N SER A 372 10.90 4.55 -34.77
CA SER A 372 10.30 4.03 -33.53
C SER A 372 11.36 3.30 -32.69
N GLY A 373 11.35 3.49 -31.40
CA GLY A 373 12.34 2.89 -30.48
C GLY A 373 13.73 3.55 -30.48
N SER A 374 13.94 4.70 -31.15
CA SER A 374 15.23 5.39 -31.16
C SER A 374 15.59 6.15 -29.88
N GLY A 375 14.65 6.26 -28.90
CA GLY A 375 14.89 6.91 -27.61
C GLY A 375 14.34 8.33 -27.46
N LYS A 376 13.53 8.85 -28.42
CA LYS A 376 12.95 10.21 -28.39
C LYS A 376 12.13 10.50 -27.13
N THR A 377 11.11 9.69 -26.86
CA THR A 377 10.24 9.80 -25.66
C THR A 377 11.04 9.65 -24.37
N THR A 378 12.04 8.75 -24.39
CA THR A 378 12.95 8.57 -23.26
C THR A 378 13.77 9.83 -23.01
N ALA A 379 14.35 10.44 -24.03
CA ALA A 379 15.12 11.69 -23.89
C ALA A 379 14.25 12.82 -23.32
N ALA A 380 13.02 13.02 -23.83
CA ALA A 380 12.10 14.03 -23.30
C ALA A 380 11.75 13.77 -21.81
N LYS A 381 11.48 12.52 -21.44
CA LYS A 381 11.16 12.13 -20.05
C LYS A 381 12.37 12.29 -19.12
N LEU A 382 13.61 12.05 -19.61
CA LEU A 382 14.84 12.29 -18.85
C LEU A 382 15.13 13.77 -18.63
N ALA A 383 14.77 14.65 -19.57
CA ALA A 383 14.88 16.10 -19.39
C ALA A 383 14.05 16.58 -18.17
N ALA A 384 12.89 15.95 -17.92
CA ALA A 384 12.04 16.21 -16.76
C ALA A 384 12.43 15.39 -15.50
N ARG A 385 13.54 14.64 -15.55
CA ARG A 385 14.00 13.76 -14.46
C ARG A 385 12.96 12.75 -13.99
N PHE A 386 12.15 12.18 -14.89
CA PHE A 386 11.26 11.07 -14.54
C PHE A 386 12.03 9.79 -14.19
N TRP A 387 13.28 9.69 -14.66
CA TRP A 387 14.27 8.68 -14.32
C TRP A 387 15.63 9.34 -14.11
N ASP A 388 16.45 8.76 -13.27
CA ASP A 388 17.85 9.13 -13.16
C ASP A 388 18.69 8.36 -14.20
N ILE A 389 19.67 9.02 -14.78
CA ILE A 389 20.58 8.47 -15.81
C ILE A 389 21.70 7.64 -15.18
N GLN A 390 22.27 6.70 -15.96
CA GLN A 390 23.39 5.87 -15.48
C GLN A 390 24.76 6.44 -15.89
N GLY A 391 24.83 7.31 -16.88
CA GLY A 391 26.08 7.95 -17.30
C GLY A 391 25.85 9.29 -17.99
N GLY A 392 26.86 10.12 -17.98
CA GLY A 392 26.78 11.48 -18.52
C GLY A 392 26.15 12.48 -17.54
N THR A 393 25.63 13.60 -18.07
CA THR A 393 25.00 14.67 -17.28
C THR A 393 23.89 15.32 -18.08
N ILE A 394 22.78 15.67 -17.43
CA ILE A 394 21.73 16.53 -17.97
C ILE A 394 21.69 17.79 -17.12
N THR A 395 21.79 18.96 -17.76
CA THR A 395 21.74 20.24 -17.04
C THR A 395 20.54 21.08 -17.48
N LEU A 396 20.01 21.87 -16.55
CA LEU A 396 19.04 22.93 -16.80
C LEU A 396 19.63 24.26 -16.30
N GLY A 397 19.80 25.23 -17.21
CA GLY A 397 20.46 26.49 -16.86
C GLY A 397 21.86 26.29 -16.28
N GLY A 398 22.62 25.33 -16.81
CA GLY A 398 23.95 24.96 -16.34
C GLY A 398 24.01 24.13 -15.05
N GLN A 399 22.89 23.90 -14.35
CA GLN A 399 22.84 23.10 -13.13
C GLN A 399 22.45 21.66 -13.42
N ASP A 400 23.15 20.69 -12.83
CA ASP A 400 22.86 19.26 -12.96
C ASP A 400 21.50 18.92 -12.31
N ILE A 401 20.56 18.43 -13.14
CA ILE A 401 19.19 18.12 -12.69
C ILE A 401 19.15 16.98 -11.67
N SER A 402 20.15 16.12 -11.60
CA SER A 402 20.23 15.04 -10.61
C SER A 402 20.33 15.56 -9.17
N ARG A 403 20.76 16.81 -9.00
CA ARG A 403 20.92 17.48 -7.70
C ARG A 403 19.74 18.35 -7.29
N ILE A 404 18.72 18.49 -8.15
CA ILE A 404 17.53 19.31 -7.93
C ILE A 404 16.39 18.40 -7.48
N ASP A 405 15.64 18.79 -6.45
CA ASP A 405 14.44 18.07 -6.05
C ASP A 405 13.45 17.93 -7.22
N PRO A 406 12.93 16.71 -7.51
CA PRO A 406 12.07 16.47 -8.68
C PRO A 406 10.84 17.37 -8.75
N GLU A 407 10.17 17.62 -7.62
CA GLU A 407 8.98 18.49 -7.58
C GLU A 407 9.37 19.95 -7.89
N THR A 408 10.52 20.39 -7.40
CA THR A 408 11.06 21.73 -7.68
C THR A 408 11.46 21.87 -9.15
N LEU A 409 12.08 20.84 -9.72
CA LEU A 409 12.42 20.80 -11.14
C LEU A 409 11.15 20.86 -12.00
N LEU A 410 10.16 20.02 -11.71
CA LEU A 410 8.91 19.90 -12.48
C LEU A 410 8.02 21.14 -12.42
N LYS A 411 8.20 22.06 -11.45
CA LYS A 411 7.55 23.37 -11.48
C LYS A 411 7.89 24.18 -12.72
N ASN A 412 9.08 23.95 -13.32
CA ASN A 412 9.55 24.64 -14.49
C ASN A 412 9.13 23.98 -15.82
N PHE A 413 8.37 22.87 -15.77
CA PHE A 413 7.94 22.12 -16.94
C PHE A 413 6.42 22.14 -17.11
N SER A 414 5.93 22.49 -18.30
CA SER A 414 4.59 22.17 -18.77
C SER A 414 4.69 20.97 -19.71
N ILE A 415 3.98 19.87 -19.42
CA ILE A 415 4.10 18.63 -20.20
C ILE A 415 2.74 18.28 -20.78
N VAL A 416 2.71 18.04 -22.08
CA VAL A 416 1.55 17.51 -22.80
C VAL A 416 1.91 16.10 -23.27
N PHE A 417 1.31 15.10 -22.65
CA PHE A 417 1.55 13.69 -22.97
C PHE A 417 0.74 13.24 -24.18
N GLN A 418 1.20 12.17 -24.83
CA GLN A 418 0.49 11.50 -25.91
C GLN A 418 -0.85 10.94 -25.39
N ASP A 419 -0.80 10.17 -24.31
CA ASP A 419 -1.97 9.64 -23.65
C ASP A 419 -2.40 10.60 -22.53
N VAL A 420 -3.53 11.26 -22.76
CA VAL A 420 -4.07 12.24 -21.82
C VAL A 420 -4.85 11.54 -20.73
N VAL A 421 -4.41 11.70 -19.48
CA VAL A 421 -5.13 11.24 -18.29
C VAL A 421 -5.95 12.39 -17.71
N LEU A 422 -7.27 12.17 -17.55
CA LEU A 422 -8.19 13.07 -16.90
C LEU A 422 -8.74 12.44 -15.62
N PHE A 423 -9.01 13.27 -14.62
CA PHE A 423 -9.56 12.82 -13.35
C PHE A 423 -11.09 12.85 -13.41
N ASN A 424 -11.74 11.95 -12.69
CA ASN A 424 -13.20 11.90 -12.55
C ASN A 424 -13.69 13.09 -11.71
N THR A 425 -13.69 14.27 -12.33
CA THR A 425 -14.12 15.53 -11.75
C THR A 425 -14.59 16.47 -12.87
N SER A 426 -14.92 17.72 -12.56
CA SER A 426 -15.35 18.70 -13.56
C SER A 426 -14.24 19.06 -14.56
N ILE A 427 -14.62 19.55 -15.75
CA ILE A 427 -13.65 20.09 -16.73
C ILE A 427 -12.86 21.25 -16.12
N ARG A 428 -13.53 22.13 -15.37
CA ARG A 428 -12.91 23.24 -14.63
C ARG A 428 -11.82 22.75 -13.69
N ASP A 429 -12.11 21.75 -12.85
CA ASP A 429 -11.15 21.22 -11.89
C ASP A 429 -10.02 20.46 -12.58
N ASN A 430 -10.30 19.79 -13.67
CA ASN A 430 -9.28 19.18 -14.50
C ASN A 430 -8.30 20.21 -15.06
N ILE A 431 -8.75 21.37 -15.48
CA ILE A 431 -7.86 22.45 -15.96
C ILE A 431 -7.10 23.08 -14.77
N ARG A 432 -7.77 23.28 -13.61
CA ARG A 432 -7.17 23.83 -12.38
C ARG A 432 -5.94 23.05 -11.88
N ILE A 433 -5.79 21.78 -12.26
CA ILE A 433 -4.60 20.98 -11.94
C ILE A 433 -3.31 21.66 -12.43
N GLY A 434 -3.36 22.42 -13.51
CA GLY A 434 -2.21 23.18 -14.00
C GLY A 434 -1.67 24.20 -12.99
N LYS A 435 -2.58 24.86 -12.24
CA LYS A 435 -2.25 25.84 -11.19
C LYS A 435 -3.37 25.82 -10.14
N ARG A 436 -3.09 25.25 -8.94
CA ARG A 436 -4.11 25.02 -7.90
C ARG A 436 -4.78 26.29 -7.41
N ASP A 437 -4.02 27.38 -7.30
CA ASP A 437 -4.49 28.67 -6.79
C ASP A 437 -5.02 29.60 -7.91
N ALA A 438 -5.29 29.04 -9.10
CA ALA A 438 -5.81 29.81 -10.23
C ALA A 438 -7.23 30.28 -9.96
N THR A 439 -7.51 31.54 -10.33
CA THR A 439 -8.87 32.08 -10.33
C THR A 439 -9.67 31.46 -11.46
N ASP A 440 -11.00 31.49 -11.34
CA ASP A 440 -11.89 30.98 -12.39
C ASP A 440 -11.67 31.74 -13.72
N GLU A 441 -11.35 33.03 -13.68
CA GLU A 441 -11.02 33.82 -14.86
C GLU A 441 -9.73 33.33 -15.55
N GLU A 442 -8.70 32.99 -14.78
CA GLU A 442 -7.46 32.41 -15.31
C GLU A 442 -7.74 31.06 -16.00
N ILE A 443 -8.57 30.22 -15.36
CA ILE A 443 -8.97 28.90 -15.89
C ILE A 443 -9.73 29.07 -17.22
N LEU A 444 -10.74 29.93 -17.25
CA LEU A 444 -11.53 30.16 -18.46
C LEU A 444 -10.68 30.78 -19.59
N ARG A 445 -9.74 31.67 -19.24
CA ARG A 445 -8.79 32.22 -20.23
C ARG A 445 -7.89 31.14 -20.82
N ALA A 446 -7.34 30.27 -20.00
CA ALA A 446 -6.51 29.15 -20.46
C ALA A 446 -7.32 28.18 -21.32
N ALA A 447 -8.53 27.85 -20.91
CA ALA A 447 -9.48 27.01 -21.65
C ALA A 447 -9.82 27.59 -23.04
N LYS A 448 -10.08 28.90 -23.11
CA LYS A 448 -10.35 29.60 -24.37
C LYS A 448 -9.12 29.59 -25.30
N LEU A 449 -7.92 29.81 -24.74
CA LEU A 449 -6.67 29.72 -25.50
C LEU A 449 -6.42 28.31 -26.06
N ALA A 450 -6.88 27.29 -25.33
CA ALA A 450 -6.82 25.88 -25.76
C ALA A 450 -8.02 25.45 -26.64
N ASN A 451 -8.89 26.37 -27.06
CA ASN A 451 -10.08 26.11 -27.86
C ASN A 451 -11.05 25.10 -27.20
N CYS A 452 -11.18 25.12 -25.85
CA CYS A 452 -12.11 24.25 -25.14
C CYS A 452 -13.56 24.73 -25.24
N ASP A 453 -13.83 26.03 -25.42
CA ASP A 453 -15.18 26.62 -25.44
C ASP A 453 -16.09 25.94 -26.48
N ASP A 454 -15.54 25.56 -27.65
CA ASP A 454 -16.31 24.99 -28.78
C ASP A 454 -17.10 23.72 -28.40
N PHE A 455 -16.54 22.88 -27.53
CA PHE A 455 -17.21 21.66 -27.10
C PHE A 455 -17.86 21.81 -25.71
N VAL A 456 -17.25 22.61 -24.82
CA VAL A 456 -17.78 22.78 -23.47
C VAL A 456 -19.13 23.46 -23.46
N GLN A 457 -19.37 24.43 -24.35
CA GLN A 457 -20.67 25.11 -24.49
C GLN A 457 -21.82 24.17 -24.92
N LYS A 458 -21.49 23.01 -25.50
CA LYS A 458 -22.49 22.01 -25.90
C LYS A 458 -22.86 21.06 -24.75
N LEU A 459 -22.13 21.09 -23.65
CA LEU A 459 -22.35 20.22 -22.50
C LEU A 459 -23.41 20.85 -21.55
N PRO A 460 -24.25 20.03 -20.89
CA PRO A 460 -25.36 20.52 -20.07
C PRO A 460 -24.97 21.46 -18.93
N GLN A 461 -23.77 21.25 -18.33
CA GLN A 461 -23.28 22.04 -17.21
C GLN A 461 -22.00 22.84 -17.58
N GLY A 462 -21.70 22.96 -18.89
CA GLY A 462 -20.52 23.68 -19.34
C GLY A 462 -19.23 23.18 -18.66
N TYR A 463 -18.43 24.08 -18.11
CA TYR A 463 -17.18 23.77 -17.42
C TYR A 463 -17.34 22.97 -16.12
N ASP A 464 -18.54 22.93 -15.54
CA ASP A 464 -18.83 22.17 -14.32
C ASP A 464 -19.30 20.74 -14.59
N THR A 465 -19.34 20.34 -15.87
CA THR A 465 -19.64 18.96 -16.28
C THR A 465 -18.58 18.00 -15.76
N VAL A 466 -19.01 16.96 -15.03
CA VAL A 466 -18.17 15.84 -14.58
C VAL A 466 -17.98 14.87 -15.75
N ILE A 467 -16.74 14.51 -16.05
CA ILE A 467 -16.36 13.83 -17.30
C ILE A 467 -16.07 12.33 -17.17
N GLY A 468 -16.40 11.73 -16.01
CA GLY A 468 -16.16 10.30 -15.78
C GLY A 468 -14.70 9.92 -15.59
N GLU A 469 -14.44 8.62 -15.48
CA GLU A 469 -13.08 8.10 -15.35
C GLU A 469 -12.31 8.31 -16.67
N ASN A 470 -11.14 8.90 -16.54
CA ASN A 470 -10.25 9.23 -17.67
C ASN A 470 -10.92 10.05 -18.80
N GLY A 471 -12.07 10.72 -18.50
CA GLY A 471 -12.79 11.50 -19.48
C GLY A 471 -13.42 10.67 -20.59
N ASP A 472 -14.00 9.51 -20.25
CA ASP A 472 -14.64 8.55 -21.15
C ASP A 472 -15.78 9.15 -21.99
N THR A 473 -16.41 10.22 -21.48
CA THR A 473 -17.46 10.97 -22.17
C THR A 473 -16.94 11.92 -23.26
N LEU A 474 -15.61 12.11 -23.35
CA LEU A 474 -14.97 13.06 -24.25
C LEU A 474 -14.21 12.36 -25.38
N SER A 475 -14.21 12.99 -26.56
CA SER A 475 -13.35 12.56 -27.67
C SER A 475 -11.85 12.74 -27.36
N GLY A 476 -10.98 12.03 -28.07
CA GLY A 476 -9.53 12.17 -27.92
C GLY A 476 -9.04 13.62 -28.09
N GLY A 477 -9.60 14.36 -29.04
CA GLY A 477 -9.26 15.75 -29.30
C GLY A 477 -9.72 16.71 -28.19
N GLU A 478 -10.87 16.45 -27.56
CA GLU A 478 -11.34 17.24 -26.41
C GLU A 478 -10.49 17.01 -25.18
N ARG A 479 -10.13 15.75 -24.90
CA ARG A 479 -9.17 15.41 -23.83
C ARG A 479 -7.82 16.11 -24.04
N GLN A 480 -7.31 16.10 -25.27
CA GLN A 480 -6.04 16.76 -25.62
C GLN A 480 -6.11 18.27 -25.39
N ARG A 481 -7.23 18.96 -25.76
CA ARG A 481 -7.41 20.40 -25.51
C ARG A 481 -7.43 20.71 -24.00
N ILE A 482 -8.03 19.88 -23.17
CA ILE A 482 -7.99 20.04 -21.71
C ILE A 482 -6.53 19.90 -21.22
N SER A 483 -5.75 18.95 -21.73
CA SER A 483 -4.32 18.80 -21.37
C SER A 483 -3.49 20.03 -21.78
N ILE A 484 -3.75 20.59 -22.97
CA ILE A 484 -3.11 21.84 -23.39
C ILE A 484 -3.55 23.02 -22.51
N ALA A 485 -4.83 23.11 -22.14
CA ALA A 485 -5.32 24.13 -21.21
C ALA A 485 -4.61 24.07 -19.85
N ARG A 486 -4.36 22.86 -19.31
CA ARG A 486 -3.53 22.66 -18.11
C ARG A 486 -2.12 23.22 -18.29
N ALA A 487 -1.50 22.94 -19.43
CA ALA A 487 -0.14 23.40 -19.72
C ALA A 487 -0.07 24.93 -19.90
N ILE A 488 -1.07 25.53 -20.54
CA ILE A 488 -1.21 26.99 -20.67
C ILE A 488 -1.42 27.65 -19.30
N LEU A 489 -2.31 27.09 -18.47
CA LEU A 489 -2.59 27.63 -17.15
C LEU A 489 -1.37 27.56 -16.22
N LYS A 490 -0.56 26.50 -16.35
CA LYS A 490 0.68 26.34 -15.58
C LYS A 490 1.73 27.36 -15.97
N ASP A 491 1.78 27.75 -17.23
CA ASP A 491 2.66 28.75 -17.83
C ASP A 491 4.14 28.59 -17.48
N ALA A 492 4.63 27.35 -17.44
CA ALA A 492 6.02 27.06 -17.13
C ALA A 492 6.96 27.49 -18.29
N PRO A 493 8.25 27.84 -17.99
CA PRO A 493 9.21 28.30 -18.97
C PRO A 493 9.67 27.21 -19.96
N ILE A 494 9.48 25.95 -19.62
CA ILE A 494 9.85 24.80 -20.47
C ILE A 494 8.59 24.03 -20.84
N VAL A 495 8.48 23.65 -22.11
CA VAL A 495 7.36 22.86 -22.64
C VAL A 495 7.87 21.56 -23.25
N LEU A 496 7.35 20.43 -22.77
CA LEU A 496 7.56 19.12 -23.40
C LEU A 496 6.26 18.69 -24.09
N LEU A 497 6.34 18.40 -25.38
CA LEU A 497 5.21 17.92 -26.19
C LEU A 497 5.52 16.52 -26.73
N ASP A 498 4.77 15.52 -26.27
CA ASP A 498 4.87 14.15 -26.76
C ASP A 498 3.69 13.87 -27.69
N GLU A 499 3.94 13.90 -29.00
CA GLU A 499 3.01 13.54 -30.07
C GLU A 499 1.56 14.06 -29.90
N ALA A 500 1.41 15.33 -29.54
CA ALA A 500 0.14 15.95 -29.16
C ALA A 500 -0.98 15.95 -30.25
N THR A 501 -0.75 15.38 -31.44
CA THR A 501 -1.69 15.42 -32.58
C THR A 501 -1.89 14.08 -33.30
N ALA A 502 -1.43 12.95 -32.76
CA ALA A 502 -1.30 11.70 -33.53
C ALA A 502 -2.62 11.04 -33.99
N SER A 503 -3.70 11.19 -33.24
CA SER A 503 -4.96 10.46 -33.45
C SER A 503 -6.17 11.35 -33.71
N LEU A 504 -5.98 12.52 -34.37
CA LEU A 504 -7.03 13.52 -34.49
C LEU A 504 -7.52 13.70 -35.94
N ASP A 505 -8.79 14.03 -36.08
CA ASP A 505 -9.39 14.50 -37.30
C ASP A 505 -8.83 15.89 -37.70
N VAL A 506 -8.90 16.23 -39.01
CA VAL A 506 -8.25 17.44 -39.59
C VAL A 506 -8.75 18.73 -38.92
N GLU A 507 -10.02 18.81 -38.53
CA GLU A 507 -10.58 20.01 -37.88
C GLU A 507 -10.01 20.22 -36.47
N ASN A 508 -9.97 19.16 -35.67
CA ASN A 508 -9.41 19.21 -34.32
C ASN A 508 -7.89 19.42 -34.36
N GLU A 509 -7.18 18.85 -35.35
CA GLU A 509 -5.74 19.08 -35.55
C GLU A 509 -5.41 20.56 -35.70
N SER A 510 -6.19 21.30 -36.53
CA SER A 510 -5.96 22.74 -36.75
C SER A 510 -6.14 23.55 -35.45
N LYS A 511 -7.19 23.25 -34.66
CA LYS A 511 -7.48 23.92 -33.39
C LYS A 511 -6.37 23.65 -32.35
N ILE A 512 -5.92 22.41 -32.27
CA ILE A 512 -4.84 22.01 -31.36
C ILE A 512 -3.51 22.68 -31.76
N GLN A 513 -3.20 22.74 -33.06
CA GLN A 513 -2.01 23.40 -33.55
C GLN A 513 -1.99 24.89 -33.19
N GLN A 514 -3.14 25.59 -33.30
CA GLN A 514 -3.25 26.98 -32.85
C GLN A 514 -3.03 27.11 -31.32
N SER A 515 -3.55 26.18 -30.53
CA SER A 515 -3.37 26.16 -29.08
C SER A 515 -1.91 25.90 -28.69
N ILE A 516 -1.24 24.96 -29.37
CA ILE A 516 0.18 24.67 -29.17
C ILE A 516 1.02 25.90 -29.57
N SER A 517 0.73 26.58 -30.68
CA SER A 517 1.46 27.77 -31.10
C SER A 517 1.42 28.90 -30.05
N LYS A 518 0.32 29.01 -29.30
CA LYS A 518 0.21 29.96 -28.17
C LYS A 518 1.02 29.49 -26.96
N LEU A 519 1.03 28.17 -26.69
CA LEU A 519 1.72 27.57 -25.54
C LEU A 519 3.24 27.73 -25.64
N VAL A 520 3.82 27.59 -26.84
CA VAL A 520 5.29 27.52 -27.06
C VAL A 520 5.99 28.87 -27.18
N GLN A 521 5.25 29.99 -27.23
CA GLN A 521 5.83 31.33 -27.45
C GLN A 521 6.83 31.69 -26.32
N ASN A 522 8.06 32.06 -26.74
CA ASN A 522 9.15 32.50 -25.85
C ASN A 522 9.56 31.49 -24.77
N LYS A 523 9.40 30.19 -25.03
CA LYS A 523 9.72 29.12 -24.10
C LYS A 523 10.80 28.19 -24.66
N THR A 524 11.46 27.44 -23.77
CA THR A 524 12.29 26.30 -24.20
C THR A 524 11.36 25.14 -24.53
N VAL A 525 11.38 24.66 -25.78
CA VAL A 525 10.44 23.66 -26.24
C VAL A 525 11.15 22.42 -26.73
N ILE A 526 10.79 21.25 -26.22
CA ILE A 526 11.18 19.95 -26.76
C ILE A 526 9.93 19.26 -27.28
N ILE A 527 9.91 18.96 -28.59
CA ILE A 527 8.78 18.28 -29.24
C ILE A 527 9.23 16.92 -29.77
N ILE A 528 8.50 15.86 -29.43
CA ILE A 528 8.64 14.58 -30.12
C ILE A 528 7.76 14.64 -31.36
N ALA A 529 8.40 14.69 -32.53
CA ALA A 529 7.68 14.92 -33.76
C ALA A 529 7.60 13.65 -34.63
N HIS A 530 6.36 13.28 -34.95
CA HIS A 530 6.03 12.22 -35.90
C HIS A 530 5.43 12.78 -37.21
N ARG A 531 4.99 14.06 -37.22
CA ARG A 531 4.38 14.72 -38.38
C ARG A 531 5.24 15.83 -38.92
N MET A 532 5.29 15.94 -40.26
CA MET A 532 6.10 16.92 -40.99
C MET A 532 5.79 18.36 -40.62
N ARG A 533 4.51 18.71 -40.43
CA ARG A 533 4.11 20.09 -40.09
C ARG A 533 4.71 20.56 -38.76
N THR A 534 4.86 19.66 -37.81
CA THR A 534 5.47 19.96 -36.50
C THR A 534 6.98 20.21 -36.64
N ILE A 535 7.64 19.44 -37.53
CA ILE A 535 9.07 19.53 -37.78
C ILE A 535 9.42 20.80 -38.59
N ALA A 536 8.56 21.21 -39.53
CA ALA A 536 8.80 22.37 -40.40
C ALA A 536 8.89 23.70 -39.62
N ASN A 537 8.21 23.77 -38.45
CA ASN A 537 8.20 24.95 -37.59
C ASN A 537 9.24 24.89 -36.47
N ALA A 538 10.10 23.88 -36.43
CA ALA A 538 11.14 23.76 -35.43
C ALA A 538 12.38 24.58 -35.83
N ASP A 539 12.99 25.23 -34.82
CA ASP A 539 14.26 25.96 -35.01
C ASP A 539 15.42 24.98 -35.14
N LYS A 540 15.33 23.86 -34.44
CA LYS A 540 16.36 22.84 -34.39
C LYS A 540 15.76 21.43 -34.43
N VAL A 541 16.39 20.56 -35.19
CA VAL A 541 16.07 19.14 -35.28
C VAL A 541 17.23 18.32 -34.72
N VAL A 542 16.92 17.35 -33.84
CA VAL A 542 17.86 16.37 -33.31
C VAL A 542 17.38 14.98 -33.75
N VAL A 543 18.19 14.34 -34.60
CA VAL A 543 17.89 13.01 -35.15
C VAL A 543 18.50 11.93 -34.27
N LEU A 544 17.64 11.08 -33.70
CA LEU A 544 18.05 9.93 -32.91
C LEU A 544 17.94 8.63 -33.73
N GLN A 545 18.97 7.81 -33.67
CA GLN A 545 19.00 6.47 -34.26
C GLN A 545 19.73 5.51 -33.30
N ASN A 546 19.11 4.39 -32.94
CA ASN A 546 19.68 3.37 -32.05
C ASN A 546 20.24 3.94 -30.72
N GLY A 547 19.57 4.97 -30.19
CA GLY A 547 19.95 5.63 -28.92
C GLY A 547 21.04 6.69 -29.04
N GLN A 548 21.52 6.99 -30.24
CA GLN A 548 22.56 8.01 -30.50
C GLN A 548 22.00 9.20 -31.28
N VAL A 549 22.53 10.38 -31.00
CA VAL A 549 22.29 11.57 -31.85
C VAL A 549 23.17 11.48 -33.06
N VAL A 550 22.57 11.31 -34.25
CA VAL A 550 23.31 11.15 -35.53
C VAL A 550 23.35 12.43 -36.35
N GLU A 551 22.34 13.28 -36.26
CA GLU A 551 22.29 14.56 -36.97
C GLU A 551 21.67 15.62 -36.05
N THR A 552 22.17 16.84 -36.18
CA THR A 552 21.63 18.03 -35.52
C THR A 552 21.79 19.24 -36.40
N GLY A 553 20.75 20.07 -36.52
CA GLY A 553 20.78 21.30 -37.32
C GLY A 553 19.38 21.85 -37.57
N SER A 554 19.24 22.90 -38.32
CA SER A 554 17.94 23.40 -38.78
C SER A 554 17.27 22.43 -39.75
N PRO A 555 15.94 22.41 -39.88
CA PRO A 555 15.24 21.59 -40.89
C PRO A 555 15.76 21.76 -42.29
N ALA A 556 16.08 23.01 -42.69
CA ALA A 556 16.60 23.35 -44.03
C ALA A 556 18.00 22.76 -44.26
N GLU A 557 18.91 22.92 -43.30
CA GLU A 557 20.28 22.36 -43.39
C GLU A 557 20.26 20.83 -43.47
N LEU A 558 19.45 20.15 -42.63
CA LEU A 558 19.38 18.69 -42.64
C LEU A 558 18.70 18.14 -43.90
N LYS A 559 17.71 18.84 -44.45
CA LYS A 559 17.11 18.49 -45.74
C LYS A 559 18.15 18.59 -46.89
N ALA A 560 18.97 19.63 -46.89
CA ALA A 560 20.02 19.83 -47.87
C ALA A 560 21.14 18.77 -47.76
N LYS A 561 21.50 18.33 -46.56
CA LYS A 561 22.49 17.26 -46.33
C LYS A 561 22.06 15.89 -46.86
N GLY A 562 20.75 15.64 -47.02
CA GLY A 562 20.24 14.38 -47.58
C GLY A 562 20.51 13.14 -46.71
N GLY A 563 20.84 13.31 -45.45
CA GLY A 563 21.12 12.27 -44.48
C GLY A 563 19.88 11.47 -44.05
N LEU A 564 19.85 10.94 -42.83
CA LEU A 564 18.72 10.18 -42.32
C LEU A 564 17.45 11.03 -42.26
N PHE A 565 17.56 12.28 -41.82
CA PHE A 565 16.44 13.23 -41.80
C PHE A 565 15.85 13.42 -43.21
N GLY A 566 16.70 13.68 -44.23
CA GLY A 566 16.25 13.86 -45.61
C GLY A 566 15.56 12.61 -46.18
N LYS A 567 16.02 11.40 -45.79
CA LYS A 567 15.36 10.12 -46.17
C LYS A 567 13.99 9.99 -45.51
N MET A 568 13.87 10.33 -44.25
CA MET A 568 12.59 10.28 -43.50
C MET A 568 11.58 11.27 -44.11
N LEU A 569 12.02 12.46 -44.49
CA LEU A 569 11.19 13.44 -45.16
C LEU A 569 10.60 12.91 -46.48
N LYS A 570 11.45 12.34 -47.35
CA LYS A 570 11.00 11.76 -48.62
C LYS A 570 9.98 10.63 -48.46
N LEU A 571 10.14 9.79 -47.45
CA LEU A 571 9.20 8.71 -47.16
C LEU A 571 7.82 9.23 -46.68
N GLN A 572 7.77 10.36 -46.00
CA GLN A 572 6.51 10.98 -45.54
C GLN A 572 5.84 11.87 -46.60
N GLU A 573 6.59 12.40 -47.58
CA GLU A 573 6.03 13.14 -48.72
C GLU A 573 5.34 12.21 -49.75
N VAL A 574 5.62 10.88 -49.69
CA VAL A 574 5.07 9.87 -50.63
C VAL A 574 3.78 9.22 -50.04
N ASN A 575 3.54 9.33 -48.75
CA ASN A 575 2.32 8.90 -48.09
C ASN A 575 1.43 10.10 -47.76
#